data_eabddfb77c55121cf059bd4d0ed2a1ac
#
_entry.id   eabddfb77c55121cf059bd4d0ed2a1ac
#
_cell.length_a   1.000
_cell.length_b   1.000
_cell.length_c   1.000
_cell.angle_alpha   90.00
_cell.angle_beta   90.00
_cell.angle_gamma   90.00
#
_symmetry.space_group_name_H-M   'P 1'
#
loop_
_entity.id
_entity.type
_entity.pdbx_description
1 polymer ?
#
loop_
_entity_poly.entity_id
_entity_poly.type
_entity_poly.pdbx_seq_one_letter_code
_entity_poly.pdbx_strand_id
1 'polypeptide(L)'
;MGGTFSVIYSALHPEKIKNLVTTVTPTNFDTRKGLLHVWMESIDADRVVDTFGNLPADVMNLGFLLLNPARLMIDKYVGFMEHMDNKIFVENFVRMEKWIFDSPDLPGEVFRQFIKDCYQGNKLLKSELEVGGQRVDLKKLTMPLLNIYGKFDHLVPPEACDQLVHTVGSGDTEDICLNTGHIGIYVSSKYQEAFAPKIANWLMERDAIPPKPKARKKAPAAKSASKKKKPSAAKTKKISAKPVTR
;
A
#
# COMPACT_ATOMS: atom_id res chain seq x y z
N MET A 1 -2.75 -4.69 8.66
CA MET A 1 -3.14 -3.60 9.58
C MET A 1 -3.49 -2.29 8.87
N GLY A 2 -2.66 -1.70 8.01
CA GLY A 2 -2.92 -0.39 7.42
C GLY A 2 -4.29 -0.25 6.75
N GLY A 3 -4.73 -1.25 5.96
CA GLY A 3 -6.07 -1.25 5.37
C GLY A 3 -7.18 -1.25 6.43
N THR A 4 -7.04 -2.07 7.48
CA THR A 4 -8.01 -2.11 8.59
C THR A 4 -8.09 -0.76 9.31
N PHE A 5 -6.96 -0.10 9.55
CA PHE A 5 -6.95 1.26 10.13
C PHE A 5 -7.61 2.29 9.21
N SER A 6 -7.41 2.16 7.89
CA SER A 6 -8.10 3.03 6.92
C SER A 6 -9.62 2.83 6.95
N VAL A 7 -10.09 1.59 7.07
CA VAL A 7 -11.52 1.28 7.24
C VAL A 7 -12.07 1.88 8.54
N ILE A 8 -11.35 1.70 9.67
CA ILE A 8 -11.72 2.27 10.97
C ILE A 8 -11.80 3.81 10.87
N TYR A 9 -10.76 4.45 10.33
CA TYR A 9 -10.74 5.90 10.16
C TYR A 9 -11.89 6.40 9.30
N SER A 10 -12.17 5.71 8.19
CA SER A 10 -13.25 6.06 7.28
C SER A 10 -14.63 5.93 7.93
N ALA A 11 -14.81 4.97 8.84
CA ALA A 11 -16.05 4.82 9.59
C ALA A 11 -16.22 5.89 10.68
N LEU A 12 -15.12 6.37 11.27
CA LEU A 12 -15.13 7.44 12.27
C LEU A 12 -15.26 8.84 11.63
N HIS A 13 -14.78 9.02 10.39
CA HIS A 13 -14.74 10.29 9.68
C HIS A 13 -15.25 10.17 8.24
N PRO A 14 -16.48 9.67 8.01
CA PRO A 14 -17.00 9.41 6.66
C PRO A 14 -17.07 10.66 5.79
N GLU A 15 -17.23 11.85 6.40
CA GLU A 15 -17.28 13.12 5.73
C GLU A 15 -15.95 13.55 5.08
N LYS A 16 -14.84 12.92 5.48
CA LYS A 16 -13.50 13.22 4.94
C LYS A 16 -13.10 12.30 3.78
N ILE A 17 -13.87 11.25 3.54
CA ILE A 17 -13.52 10.21 2.57
C ILE A 17 -14.50 10.24 1.41
N LYS A 18 -14.00 10.53 0.23
CA LYS A 18 -14.81 10.58 -0.98
C LYS A 18 -14.98 9.19 -1.60
N ASN A 19 -13.90 8.43 -1.70
CA ASN A 19 -13.87 7.06 -2.23
C ASN A 19 -12.95 6.20 -1.35
N LEU A 20 -13.29 4.94 -1.13
CA LEU A 20 -12.46 4.00 -0.37
C LEU A 20 -12.04 2.84 -1.27
N VAL A 21 -10.73 2.64 -1.41
CA VAL A 21 -10.16 1.46 -2.07
C VAL A 21 -9.39 0.66 -1.03
N THR A 22 -9.79 -0.59 -0.81
CA THR A 22 -9.12 -1.51 0.10
C THR A 22 -8.42 -2.61 -0.70
N THR A 23 -7.19 -2.96 -0.28
CA THR A 23 -6.43 -4.06 -0.89
C THR A 23 -5.95 -5.00 0.20
N VAL A 24 -6.26 -6.30 0.08
CA VAL A 24 -5.91 -7.37 1.04
C VAL A 24 -6.16 -6.96 2.49
N THR A 25 -7.33 -6.37 2.73
CA THR A 25 -7.68 -5.76 4.01
C THR A 25 -8.59 -6.66 4.83
N PRO A 26 -8.12 -7.23 5.95
CA PRO A 26 -8.96 -8.01 6.82
C PRO A 26 -9.92 -7.11 7.60
N THR A 27 -11.18 -7.49 7.60
CA THR A 27 -12.26 -6.89 8.39
C THR A 27 -13.06 -7.94 9.16
N ASN A 28 -13.06 -9.17 8.65
CA ASN A 28 -13.54 -10.35 9.36
C ASN A 28 -12.33 -11.15 9.87
N PHE A 29 -12.22 -11.28 11.18
CA PHE A 29 -11.12 -11.99 11.84
C PHE A 29 -11.56 -13.36 12.38
N ASP A 30 -12.84 -13.71 12.28
CA ASP A 30 -13.38 -15.01 12.67
C ASP A 30 -13.29 -16.00 11.50
N THR A 31 -12.02 -16.36 11.15
CA THR A 31 -11.73 -17.33 10.10
C THR A 31 -10.56 -18.22 10.52
N ARG A 32 -10.71 -19.54 10.24
CA ARG A 32 -9.64 -20.53 10.45
C ARG A 32 -8.89 -20.91 9.17
N LYS A 33 -9.12 -20.17 8.09
CA LYS A 33 -8.48 -20.42 6.79
C LYS A 33 -7.04 -19.93 6.74
N GLY A 34 -6.65 -18.98 7.60
CA GLY A 34 -5.29 -18.47 7.70
C GLY A 34 -4.62 -18.87 9.02
N LEU A 35 -3.39 -19.39 8.95
CA LEU A 35 -2.64 -19.79 10.15
C LEU A 35 -2.40 -18.62 11.11
N LEU A 36 -2.21 -17.41 10.57
CA LEU A 36 -2.06 -16.20 11.38
C LEU A 36 -3.30 -15.97 12.27
N HIS A 37 -4.51 -16.19 11.74
CA HIS A 37 -5.75 -16.03 12.51
C HIS A 37 -5.81 -17.04 13.65
N VAL A 38 -5.47 -18.31 13.35
CA VAL A 38 -5.43 -19.38 14.38
C VAL A 38 -4.44 -19.06 15.51
N TRP A 39 -3.26 -18.54 15.17
CA TRP A 39 -2.27 -18.16 16.17
C TRP A 39 -2.73 -16.99 17.03
N MET A 40 -3.26 -15.95 16.39
CA MET A 40 -3.67 -14.73 17.10
C MET A 40 -4.90 -14.95 18.00
N GLU A 41 -5.74 -15.94 17.68
CA GLU A 41 -6.86 -16.34 18.53
C GLU A 41 -6.37 -16.79 19.94
N SER A 42 -5.20 -17.43 20.00
CA SER A 42 -4.66 -18.04 21.21
C SER A 42 -3.52 -17.25 21.88
N ILE A 43 -3.02 -16.20 21.26
CA ILE A 43 -1.88 -15.45 21.81
C ILE A 43 -2.29 -14.62 23.03
N ASP A 44 -1.47 -14.61 24.07
CA ASP A 44 -1.60 -13.70 25.20
C ASP A 44 -1.00 -12.33 24.85
N ALA A 45 -1.84 -11.43 24.34
CA ALA A 45 -1.40 -10.11 23.91
C ALA A 45 -0.88 -9.24 25.05
N ASP A 46 -1.42 -9.43 26.27
CA ASP A 46 -0.96 -8.70 27.45
C ASP A 46 0.48 -9.12 27.79
N ARG A 47 0.72 -10.42 27.85
CA ARG A 47 2.04 -10.96 28.16
C ARG A 47 3.09 -10.56 27.12
N VAL A 48 2.74 -10.51 25.85
CA VAL A 48 3.63 -10.04 24.78
C VAL A 48 4.02 -8.58 25.03
N VAL A 49 3.04 -7.72 25.27
CA VAL A 49 3.30 -6.28 25.47
C VAL A 49 4.02 -6.02 26.79
N ASP A 50 3.67 -6.72 27.85
CA ASP A 50 4.32 -6.59 29.16
C ASP A 50 5.80 -7.06 29.10
N THR A 51 6.12 -7.97 28.17
CA THR A 51 7.50 -8.48 28.00
C THR A 51 8.34 -7.56 27.13
N PHE A 52 7.80 -7.07 26.02
CA PHE A 52 8.57 -6.35 24.99
C PHE A 52 8.33 -4.82 25.01
N GLY A 53 7.27 -4.34 25.64
CA GLY A 53 6.78 -2.98 25.44
C GLY A 53 6.19 -2.84 24.02
N ASN A 54 6.99 -2.37 23.06
CA ASN A 54 6.65 -2.47 21.64
C ASN A 54 7.04 -3.86 21.10
N LEU A 55 6.24 -4.40 20.18
CA LEU A 55 6.58 -5.65 19.51
C LEU A 55 7.71 -5.40 18.49
N PRO A 56 8.92 -5.99 18.71
CA PRO A 56 10.03 -5.79 17.80
C PRO A 56 9.73 -6.28 16.40
N ALA A 57 10.15 -5.52 15.39
CA ALA A 57 9.96 -5.85 13.97
C ALA A 57 10.52 -7.25 13.63
N ASP A 58 11.69 -7.61 14.19
CA ASP A 58 12.32 -8.90 13.93
C ASP A 58 11.50 -10.08 14.48
N VAL A 59 10.86 -9.92 15.65
CA VAL A 59 9.96 -10.94 16.22
C VAL A 59 8.72 -11.09 15.34
N MET A 60 8.17 -9.99 14.88
CA MET A 60 7.01 -9.98 13.99
C MET A 60 7.36 -10.64 12.63
N ASN A 61 8.50 -10.28 12.04
CA ASN A 61 8.98 -10.84 10.77
C ASN A 61 9.26 -12.34 10.90
N LEU A 62 9.86 -12.78 12.01
CA LEU A 62 10.04 -14.21 12.27
C LEU A 62 8.69 -14.93 12.32
N GLY A 63 7.69 -14.35 12.98
CA GLY A 63 6.33 -14.88 13.00
C GLY A 63 5.76 -15.05 11.58
N PHE A 64 5.93 -14.07 10.71
CA PHE A 64 5.48 -14.18 9.31
C PHE A 64 6.23 -15.26 8.52
N LEU A 65 7.53 -15.41 8.72
CA LEU A 65 8.31 -16.50 8.09
C LEU A 65 7.83 -17.88 8.52
N LEU A 66 7.45 -18.03 9.79
CA LEU A 66 6.95 -19.29 10.35
C LEU A 66 5.54 -19.68 9.87
N LEU A 67 4.82 -18.79 9.21
CA LEU A 67 3.52 -19.14 8.59
C LEU A 67 3.67 -20.14 7.44
N ASN A 68 4.78 -20.11 6.72
CA ASN A 68 5.10 -21.10 5.68
C ASN A 68 6.63 -21.21 5.52
N PRO A 69 7.33 -21.85 6.47
CA PRO A 69 8.78 -21.82 6.54
C PRO A 69 9.44 -22.48 5.31
N ALA A 70 8.90 -23.59 4.79
CA ALA A 70 9.42 -24.24 3.59
C ALA A 70 9.46 -23.25 2.42
N ARG A 71 8.34 -22.61 2.13
CA ARG A 71 8.23 -21.68 1.00
C ARG A 71 9.00 -20.38 1.23
N LEU A 72 8.92 -19.81 2.43
CA LEU A 72 9.45 -18.47 2.73
C LEU A 72 10.92 -18.47 3.13
N MET A 73 11.44 -19.58 3.65
CA MET A 73 12.83 -19.70 4.12
C MET A 73 13.69 -20.62 3.24
N ILE A 74 13.10 -21.55 2.46
CA ILE A 74 13.86 -22.49 1.64
C ILE A 74 13.59 -22.23 0.17
N ASP A 75 12.38 -22.51 -0.33
CA ASP A 75 12.06 -22.46 -1.76
C ASP A 75 12.35 -21.09 -2.39
N LYS A 76 12.09 -20.03 -1.62
CA LYS A 76 12.37 -18.65 -2.05
C LYS A 76 13.84 -18.44 -2.38
N TYR A 77 14.76 -18.92 -1.55
CA TYR A 77 16.19 -18.73 -1.77
C TYR A 77 16.76 -19.74 -2.77
N VAL A 78 16.22 -20.95 -2.84
CA VAL A 78 16.53 -21.89 -3.93
C VAL A 78 16.15 -21.28 -5.28
N GLY A 79 14.92 -20.77 -5.40
CA GLY A 79 14.49 -20.07 -6.63
C GLY A 79 15.32 -18.83 -6.94
N PHE A 80 15.83 -18.12 -5.91
CA PHE A 80 16.77 -17.03 -6.13
C PHE A 80 18.08 -17.52 -6.76
N MET A 81 18.65 -18.60 -6.23
CA MET A 81 19.90 -19.17 -6.76
C MET A 81 19.74 -19.66 -8.20
N GLU A 82 18.61 -20.24 -8.54
CA GLU A 82 18.31 -20.72 -9.90
C GLU A 82 18.22 -19.59 -10.94
N HIS A 83 17.99 -18.35 -10.49
CA HIS A 83 17.79 -17.20 -11.37
C HIS A 83 18.84 -16.08 -11.17
N MET A 84 19.98 -16.41 -10.56
CA MET A 84 21.04 -15.42 -10.26
C MET A 84 21.63 -14.75 -11.50
N ASP A 85 21.57 -15.39 -12.65
CA ASP A 85 22.03 -14.83 -13.93
C ASP A 85 21.10 -13.76 -14.50
N ASN A 86 19.89 -13.66 -13.99
CA ASN A 86 18.92 -12.65 -14.40
C ASN A 86 19.03 -11.40 -13.51
N LYS A 87 19.73 -10.40 -13.99
CA LYS A 87 19.98 -9.15 -13.26
C LYS A 87 18.70 -8.48 -12.78
N ILE A 88 17.64 -8.43 -13.62
CA ILE A 88 16.36 -7.78 -13.25
C ILE A 88 15.70 -8.55 -12.13
N PHE A 89 15.73 -9.88 -12.17
CA PHE A 89 15.19 -10.74 -11.12
C PHE A 89 15.94 -10.51 -9.79
N VAL A 90 17.28 -10.49 -9.83
CA VAL A 90 18.14 -10.24 -8.66
C VAL A 90 17.84 -8.88 -8.04
N GLU A 91 17.78 -7.82 -8.84
CA GLU A 91 17.47 -6.47 -8.36
C GLU A 91 16.10 -6.40 -7.70
N ASN A 92 15.09 -7.02 -8.29
CA ASN A 92 13.74 -7.07 -7.73
C ASN A 92 13.70 -7.90 -6.44
N PHE A 93 14.38 -9.03 -6.39
CA PHE A 93 14.46 -9.87 -5.21
C PHE A 93 15.08 -9.10 -4.03
N VAL A 94 16.26 -8.50 -4.24
CA VAL A 94 16.95 -7.72 -3.20
C VAL A 94 16.10 -6.54 -2.72
N ARG A 95 15.42 -5.85 -3.65
CA ARG A 95 14.50 -4.76 -3.29
C ARG A 95 13.35 -5.24 -2.40
N MET A 96 12.78 -6.41 -2.73
CA MET A 96 11.71 -7.01 -1.94
C MET A 96 12.18 -7.47 -0.56
N GLU A 97 13.35 -8.11 -0.48
CA GLU A 97 13.94 -8.51 0.80
C GLU A 97 14.18 -7.29 1.69
N LYS A 98 14.80 -6.26 1.14
CA LYS A 98 15.03 -5.01 1.88
C LYS A 98 13.71 -4.42 2.40
N TRP A 99 12.66 -4.38 1.57
CA TRP A 99 11.36 -3.86 1.98
C TRP A 99 10.70 -4.71 3.08
N ILE A 100 10.78 -6.04 3.00
CA ILE A 100 10.20 -6.95 4.01
C ILE A 100 10.87 -6.77 5.38
N PHE A 101 12.21 -6.63 5.38
CA PHE A 101 12.98 -6.53 6.61
C PHE A 101 13.18 -5.09 7.12
N ASP A 102 12.68 -4.09 6.40
CA ASP A 102 12.67 -2.68 6.81
C ASP A 102 11.34 -2.32 7.51
N SER A 103 10.89 -3.18 8.41
CA SER A 103 9.66 -3.00 9.18
C SER A 103 9.94 -2.23 10.47
N PRO A 104 9.11 -1.25 10.85
CA PRO A 104 9.20 -0.61 12.15
C PRO A 104 8.65 -1.53 13.25
N ASP A 105 9.10 -1.30 14.49
CA ASP A 105 8.47 -1.90 15.67
C ASP A 105 7.00 -1.51 15.75
N LEU A 106 6.17 -2.44 16.17
CA LEU A 106 4.75 -2.18 16.35
C LEU A 106 4.47 -1.68 17.78
N PRO A 107 3.83 -0.51 17.94
CA PRO A 107 3.49 -0.02 19.28
C PRO A 107 2.68 -1.04 20.07
N GLY A 108 3.09 -1.30 21.31
CA GLY A 108 2.54 -2.38 22.12
C GLY A 108 1.04 -2.27 22.34
N GLU A 109 0.54 -1.08 22.68
CA GLU A 109 -0.90 -0.89 22.90
C GLU A 109 -1.71 -1.05 21.62
N VAL A 110 -1.16 -0.68 20.44
CA VAL A 110 -1.79 -0.96 19.14
C VAL A 110 -1.86 -2.47 18.90
N PHE A 111 -0.78 -3.20 19.16
CA PHE A 111 -0.76 -4.66 19.08
C PHE A 111 -1.79 -5.27 20.02
N ARG A 112 -1.77 -4.89 21.30
CA ARG A 112 -2.69 -5.37 22.35
C ARG A 112 -4.14 -5.22 21.93
N GLN A 113 -4.53 -4.00 21.54
CA GLN A 113 -5.89 -3.71 21.14
C GLN A 113 -6.26 -4.46 19.86
N PHE A 114 -5.38 -4.47 18.86
CA PHE A 114 -5.65 -5.12 17.58
C PHE A 114 -5.86 -6.63 17.73
N ILE A 115 -5.07 -7.30 18.57
CA ILE A 115 -5.24 -8.73 18.84
C ILE A 115 -6.55 -8.98 19.58
N LYS A 116 -6.78 -8.29 20.69
CA LYS A 116 -7.96 -8.53 21.54
C LYS A 116 -9.27 -8.18 20.82
N ASP A 117 -9.31 -7.02 20.18
CA ASP A 117 -10.56 -6.51 19.62
C ASP A 117 -10.83 -7.06 18.21
N CYS A 118 -9.79 -7.21 17.38
CA CYS A 118 -9.98 -7.72 16.03
C CYS A 118 -9.86 -9.24 15.99
N TYR A 119 -8.70 -9.83 16.30
CA TYR A 119 -8.51 -11.26 16.13
C TYR A 119 -9.33 -12.10 17.11
N GLN A 120 -9.36 -11.75 18.39
CA GLN A 120 -10.07 -12.55 19.41
C GLN A 120 -11.55 -12.19 19.53
N GLY A 121 -11.88 -10.92 19.39
CA GLY A 121 -13.24 -10.42 19.53
C GLY A 121 -14.05 -10.33 18.24
N ASN A 122 -13.37 -10.23 17.09
CA ASN A 122 -13.98 -9.87 15.78
C ASN A 122 -14.90 -8.64 15.87
N LYS A 123 -14.53 -7.67 16.75
CA LYS A 123 -15.38 -6.53 17.09
C LYS A 123 -15.58 -5.56 15.94
N LEU A 124 -14.62 -5.50 14.98
CA LEU A 124 -14.76 -4.60 13.82
C LEU A 124 -15.97 -4.99 12.98
N LEU A 125 -16.07 -6.25 12.57
CA LEU A 125 -17.18 -6.73 11.75
C LEU A 125 -18.52 -6.65 12.49
N LYS A 126 -18.52 -6.91 13.81
CA LYS A 126 -19.68 -6.82 14.70
C LYS A 126 -20.10 -5.38 15.00
N SER A 127 -19.31 -4.37 14.54
CA SER A 127 -19.50 -2.96 14.92
C SER A 127 -19.48 -2.73 16.43
N GLU A 128 -18.63 -3.46 17.16
CA GLU A 128 -18.43 -3.39 18.61
C GLU A 128 -17.07 -2.80 18.97
N LEU A 129 -16.22 -2.53 17.96
CA LEU A 129 -14.91 -1.93 18.16
C LEU A 129 -15.05 -0.47 18.63
N GLU A 130 -14.27 -0.12 19.65
CA GLU A 130 -14.15 1.26 20.12
C GLU A 130 -12.71 1.75 19.97
N VAL A 131 -12.54 2.96 19.45
CA VAL A 131 -11.23 3.62 19.32
C VAL A 131 -11.35 5.03 19.90
N GLY A 132 -10.56 5.34 20.92
CA GLY A 132 -10.63 6.64 21.60
C GLY A 132 -12.01 6.97 22.17
N GLY A 133 -12.74 5.96 22.66
CA GLY A 133 -14.10 6.12 23.20
C GLY A 133 -15.18 6.31 22.14
N GLN A 134 -14.84 6.15 20.85
CA GLN A 134 -15.79 6.24 19.75
C GLN A 134 -16.03 4.86 19.15
N ARG A 135 -17.30 4.49 19.03
CA ARG A 135 -17.71 3.23 18.40
C ARG A 135 -17.51 3.29 16.88
N VAL A 136 -16.85 2.28 16.36
CA VAL A 136 -16.63 2.09 14.92
C VAL A 136 -17.81 1.31 14.33
N ASP A 137 -18.63 1.99 13.54
CA ASP A 137 -19.77 1.38 12.87
C ASP A 137 -19.53 1.36 11.36
N LEU A 138 -19.34 0.16 10.79
CA LEU A 138 -19.07 -0.02 9.36
C LEU A 138 -20.23 0.45 8.48
N LYS A 139 -21.46 0.56 9.00
CA LYS A 139 -22.59 1.13 8.25
C LYS A 139 -22.46 2.62 7.97
N LYS A 140 -21.57 3.31 8.67
CA LYS A 140 -21.21 4.71 8.36
C LYS A 140 -20.33 4.85 7.14
N LEU A 141 -19.77 3.75 6.62
CA LEU A 141 -19.06 3.74 5.33
C LEU A 141 -20.08 3.82 4.21
N THR A 142 -20.49 5.04 3.85
CA THR A 142 -21.49 5.34 2.81
C THR A 142 -20.89 5.80 1.50
N MET A 143 -19.57 6.05 1.47
CA MET A 143 -18.84 6.38 0.26
C MET A 143 -18.69 5.16 -0.66
N PRO A 144 -18.43 5.35 -1.96
CA PRO A 144 -18.08 4.28 -2.87
C PRO A 144 -16.92 3.45 -2.34
N LEU A 145 -17.03 2.13 -2.41
CA LEU A 145 -16.06 1.16 -1.92
C LEU A 145 -15.63 0.20 -3.02
N LEU A 146 -14.33 0.13 -3.28
CA LEU A 146 -13.69 -0.90 -4.08
C LEU A 146 -12.85 -1.79 -3.17
N ASN A 147 -13.23 -3.06 -3.04
CA ASN A 147 -12.50 -4.05 -2.24
C ASN A 147 -11.75 -5.04 -3.14
N ILE A 148 -10.44 -5.20 -2.94
CA ILE A 148 -9.58 -6.05 -3.77
C ILE A 148 -8.80 -7.00 -2.88
N TYR A 149 -8.80 -8.31 -3.19
CA TYR A 149 -8.05 -9.30 -2.43
C TYR A 149 -7.60 -10.48 -3.29
N GLY A 150 -6.74 -11.31 -2.73
CA GLY A 150 -6.14 -12.45 -3.42
C GLY A 150 -6.80 -13.77 -3.05
N LYS A 151 -7.16 -14.59 -4.05
CA LYS A 151 -7.76 -15.91 -3.84
C LYS A 151 -6.85 -16.89 -3.10
N PHE A 152 -5.53 -16.76 -3.32
CA PHE A 152 -4.51 -17.64 -2.74
C PHE A 152 -3.69 -16.91 -1.66
N ASP A 153 -4.28 -15.92 -1.03
CA ASP A 153 -3.66 -15.19 0.07
C ASP A 153 -3.71 -16.06 1.34
N HIS A 154 -2.53 -16.42 1.85
CA HIS A 154 -2.40 -17.24 3.06
C HIS A 154 -2.22 -16.40 4.33
N LEU A 155 -1.95 -15.09 4.20
CA LEU A 155 -1.86 -14.16 5.31
C LEU A 155 -3.23 -13.59 5.64
N VAL A 156 -3.94 -13.15 4.61
CA VAL A 156 -5.28 -12.56 4.71
C VAL A 156 -6.19 -13.33 3.74
N PRO A 157 -6.76 -14.44 4.17
CA PRO A 157 -7.59 -15.27 3.30
C PRO A 157 -8.82 -14.48 2.79
N PRO A 158 -9.39 -14.87 1.64
CA PRO A 158 -10.56 -14.20 1.06
C PRO A 158 -11.69 -13.95 2.07
N GLU A 159 -11.95 -14.92 2.94
CA GLU A 159 -13.00 -14.85 3.96
C GLU A 159 -12.78 -13.76 5.03
N ALA A 160 -11.54 -13.25 5.12
CA ALA A 160 -11.24 -12.10 5.98
C ALA A 160 -11.56 -10.77 5.30
N CYS A 161 -11.70 -10.74 3.95
CA CYS A 161 -11.89 -9.53 3.17
C CYS A 161 -13.30 -9.38 2.60
N ASP A 162 -13.92 -10.49 2.16
CA ASP A 162 -15.15 -10.50 1.34
C ASP A 162 -16.38 -9.95 2.07
N GLN A 163 -16.41 -10.03 3.40
CA GLN A 163 -17.54 -9.56 4.20
C GLN A 163 -17.68 -8.04 4.24
N LEU A 164 -16.63 -7.30 3.89
CA LEU A 164 -16.65 -5.83 3.98
C LEU A 164 -17.75 -5.22 3.12
N VAL A 165 -17.85 -5.61 1.85
CA VAL A 165 -18.85 -5.07 0.91
C VAL A 165 -20.29 -5.35 1.31
N HIS A 166 -20.53 -6.39 2.11
CA HIS A 166 -21.86 -6.76 2.61
C HIS A 166 -22.21 -6.09 3.94
N THR A 167 -21.21 -5.51 4.62
CA THR A 167 -21.40 -4.94 5.98
C THR A 167 -21.50 -3.42 5.95
N VAL A 168 -20.89 -2.76 4.95
CA VAL A 168 -20.92 -1.30 4.84
C VAL A 168 -22.30 -0.73 4.51
N GLY A 169 -22.47 0.57 4.75
CA GLY A 169 -23.69 1.30 4.40
C GLY A 169 -23.71 1.85 2.97
N SER A 170 -22.62 1.65 2.22
CA SER A 170 -22.51 2.12 0.83
C SER A 170 -23.44 1.35 -0.10
N GLY A 171 -24.13 2.07 -0.98
CA GLY A 171 -24.86 1.49 -2.10
C GLY A 171 -24.04 1.30 -3.37
N ASP A 172 -22.77 1.77 -3.39
CA ASP A 172 -21.85 1.65 -4.50
C ASP A 172 -20.61 0.86 -4.04
N THR A 173 -20.68 -0.46 -4.19
CA THR A 173 -19.61 -1.38 -3.78
C THR A 173 -19.19 -2.26 -4.93
N GLU A 174 -17.88 -2.46 -5.09
CA GLU A 174 -17.30 -3.42 -6.04
C GLU A 174 -16.31 -4.32 -5.31
N ASP A 175 -16.39 -5.64 -5.56
CA ASP A 175 -15.56 -6.67 -4.95
C ASP A 175 -14.75 -7.41 -6.02
N ILE A 176 -13.42 -7.44 -5.87
CA ILE A 176 -12.51 -8.04 -6.85
C ILE A 176 -11.62 -9.07 -6.19
N CYS A 177 -11.85 -10.34 -6.50
CA CYS A 177 -10.98 -11.44 -6.10
C CYS A 177 -10.01 -11.79 -7.24
N LEU A 178 -8.70 -11.60 -7.00
CA LEU A 178 -7.64 -11.88 -7.97
C LEU A 178 -7.02 -13.27 -7.74
N ASN A 179 -6.68 -13.98 -8.80
CA ASN A 179 -6.03 -15.31 -8.72
C ASN A 179 -4.55 -15.22 -8.31
N THR A 180 -4.25 -14.58 -7.19
CA THR A 180 -2.89 -14.35 -6.67
C THR A 180 -2.84 -14.44 -5.15
N GLY A 181 -1.63 -14.41 -4.56
CA GLY A 181 -1.41 -14.32 -3.12
C GLY A 181 -1.20 -12.88 -2.65
N HIS A 182 -0.91 -12.72 -1.37
CA HIS A 182 -0.80 -11.43 -0.67
C HIS A 182 0.09 -10.40 -1.40
N ILE A 183 1.34 -10.75 -1.61
CA ILE A 183 2.33 -9.87 -2.25
C ILE A 183 2.12 -9.79 -3.77
N GLY A 184 1.60 -10.86 -4.39
CA GLY A 184 1.44 -10.96 -5.84
C GLY A 184 0.57 -9.88 -6.44
N ILE A 185 -0.38 -9.32 -5.70
CA ILE A 185 -1.19 -8.17 -6.11
C ILE A 185 -0.28 -6.97 -6.45
N TYR A 186 0.76 -6.74 -5.65
CA TYR A 186 1.61 -5.54 -5.76
C TYR A 186 2.82 -5.73 -6.66
N VAL A 187 3.40 -6.95 -6.71
CA VAL A 187 4.71 -7.16 -7.36
C VAL A 187 4.62 -7.88 -8.70
N SER A 188 3.51 -8.55 -9.01
CA SER A 188 3.35 -9.23 -10.28
C SER A 188 2.97 -8.24 -11.38
N SER A 189 3.81 -8.13 -12.43
CA SER A 189 3.56 -7.28 -13.60
C SER A 189 2.17 -7.54 -14.21
N LYS A 190 1.79 -8.83 -14.33
CA LYS A 190 0.47 -9.24 -14.81
C LYS A 190 -0.68 -8.58 -14.05
N TYR A 191 -0.58 -8.53 -12.72
CA TYR A 191 -1.65 -7.94 -11.90
C TYR A 191 -1.54 -6.43 -11.81
N GLN A 192 -0.33 -5.85 -11.79
CA GLN A 192 -0.14 -4.41 -11.88
C GLN A 192 -0.76 -3.83 -13.16
N GLU A 193 -0.54 -4.46 -14.30
CA GLU A 193 -1.11 -4.07 -15.59
C GLU A 193 -2.63 -4.24 -15.65
N ALA A 194 -3.16 -5.24 -14.97
CA ALA A 194 -4.59 -5.53 -14.99
C ALA A 194 -5.40 -4.66 -14.03
N PHE A 195 -4.92 -4.44 -12.80
CA PHE A 195 -5.76 -3.82 -11.78
C PHE A 195 -5.46 -2.34 -11.52
N ALA A 196 -4.24 -1.85 -11.74
CA ALA A 196 -3.95 -0.44 -11.56
C ALA A 196 -4.77 0.48 -12.48
N PRO A 197 -4.92 0.18 -13.80
CA PRO A 197 -5.84 0.91 -14.65
C PRO A 197 -7.31 0.79 -14.20
N LYS A 198 -7.71 -0.38 -13.67
CA LYS A 198 -9.07 -0.59 -13.18
C LYS A 198 -9.39 0.31 -11.98
N ILE A 199 -8.46 0.40 -11.01
CA ILE A 199 -8.59 1.34 -9.89
C ILE A 199 -8.65 2.79 -10.41
N ALA A 200 -7.75 3.15 -11.31
CA ALA A 200 -7.70 4.50 -11.86
C ALA A 200 -9.03 4.89 -12.56
N ASN A 201 -9.56 4.01 -13.39
CA ASN A 201 -10.85 4.23 -14.06
C ASN A 201 -12.00 4.30 -13.04
N TRP A 202 -12.03 3.37 -12.08
CA TRP A 202 -13.03 3.34 -11.03
C TRP A 202 -13.07 4.65 -10.22
N LEU A 203 -11.88 5.21 -9.88
CA LEU A 203 -11.76 6.50 -9.21
C LEU A 203 -12.17 7.66 -10.11
N MET A 204 -11.76 7.67 -11.39
CA MET A 204 -12.11 8.74 -12.35
C MET A 204 -13.62 8.84 -12.58
N GLU A 205 -14.31 7.71 -12.67
CA GLU A 205 -15.78 7.66 -12.81
C GLU A 205 -16.51 8.31 -11.63
N ARG A 206 -15.94 8.21 -10.42
CA ARG A 206 -16.55 8.72 -9.17
C ARG A 206 -16.04 10.08 -8.76
N ASP A 207 -14.88 10.50 -9.25
CA ASP A 207 -14.29 11.79 -8.90
C ASP A 207 -14.76 12.93 -9.79
N ALA A 208 -15.39 12.63 -10.93
CA ALA A 208 -15.78 13.63 -11.92
C ALA A 208 -14.62 14.62 -12.22
N ILE A 209 -13.38 14.09 -12.30
CA ILE A 209 -12.21 14.93 -12.65
C ILE A 209 -12.35 15.33 -14.10
N PRO A 210 -12.50 16.63 -14.44
CA PRO A 210 -12.52 17.04 -15.83
C PRO A 210 -11.21 16.58 -16.50
N PRO A 211 -11.26 16.04 -17.75
CA PRO A 211 -10.07 15.58 -18.45
C PRO A 211 -9.04 16.70 -18.49
N LYS A 212 -7.78 16.40 -18.13
CA LYS A 212 -6.68 17.37 -18.25
C LYS A 212 -6.73 18.00 -19.64
N PRO A 213 -6.72 19.35 -19.77
CA PRO A 213 -6.73 20.00 -21.06
C PRO A 213 -5.59 19.41 -21.90
N LYS A 214 -5.91 18.85 -23.07
CA LYS A 214 -4.89 18.36 -23.99
C LYS A 214 -3.89 19.48 -24.20
N ALA A 215 -2.61 19.25 -23.92
CA ALA A 215 -1.57 20.23 -24.11
C ALA A 215 -1.72 20.82 -25.51
N ARG A 216 -2.01 22.13 -25.59
CA ARG A 216 -2.09 22.85 -26.86
C ARG A 216 -0.77 22.64 -27.60
N LYS A 217 -0.78 21.92 -28.72
CA LYS A 217 0.38 21.85 -29.61
C LYS A 217 0.82 23.29 -29.85
N LYS A 218 2.02 23.64 -29.37
CA LYS A 218 2.62 24.97 -29.69
C LYS A 218 2.57 25.12 -31.20
N ALA A 219 1.90 26.17 -31.68
CA ALA A 219 1.94 26.55 -33.08
C ALA A 219 3.41 26.72 -33.49
N PRO A 220 3.80 26.31 -34.73
CA PRO A 220 5.16 26.49 -35.16
C PRO A 220 5.51 27.99 -35.11
N ALA A 221 6.61 28.33 -34.46
CA ALA A 221 7.09 29.69 -34.35
C ALA A 221 7.30 30.26 -35.79
N ALA A 222 6.64 31.36 -36.09
CA ALA A 222 6.83 32.10 -37.33
C ALA A 222 8.31 32.51 -37.42
N LYS A 223 8.97 32.11 -38.52
CA LYS A 223 10.36 32.51 -38.82
C LYS A 223 10.40 34.04 -38.97
N SER A 224 10.95 34.75 -38.01
CA SER A 224 11.23 36.16 -38.12
C SER A 224 12.39 36.36 -39.11
N ALA A 225 12.15 37.05 -40.20
CA ALA A 225 13.14 37.43 -41.20
C ALA A 225 14.15 38.41 -40.56
N SER A 226 15.39 37.96 -40.38
CA SER A 226 16.46 38.81 -39.93
C SER A 226 16.96 39.70 -41.05
N LYS A 227 16.71 41.01 -40.96
CA LYS A 227 17.40 42.03 -41.77
C LYS A 227 18.83 42.17 -41.30
N LYS A 228 19.79 41.78 -42.21
CA LYS A 228 21.23 42.05 -42.06
C LYS A 228 21.47 43.56 -42.04
N LYS A 229 22.09 44.09 -41.00
CA LYS A 229 22.85 45.37 -41.03
C LYS A 229 24.32 45.06 -40.82
N LYS A 230 25.15 45.57 -41.72
CA LYS A 230 26.62 45.53 -41.79
C LYS A 230 27.28 46.36 -40.67
N PRO A 231 28.51 46.03 -40.25
CA PRO A 231 29.19 46.62 -39.10
C PRO A 231 29.98 47.88 -39.49
N SER A 232 30.05 48.80 -38.53
CA SER A 232 31.02 49.93 -38.54
C SER A 232 32.08 49.65 -37.48
N ALA A 233 33.36 49.82 -37.91
CA ALA A 233 34.54 49.64 -37.13
C ALA A 233 34.90 50.91 -36.36
N ALA A 234 35.41 50.76 -35.14
CA ALA A 234 36.41 51.68 -34.51
C ALA A 234 36.98 51.05 -33.20
N LYS A 235 38.21 50.66 -33.32
CA LYS A 235 39.43 51.11 -32.60
C LYS A 235 39.49 50.98 -31.07
N THR A 236 40.32 50.05 -30.67
CA THR A 236 41.46 50.06 -29.73
C THR A 236 41.39 50.92 -28.44
N LYS A 237 41.60 50.24 -27.30
CA LYS A 237 42.74 50.57 -26.38
C LYS A 237 43.01 49.40 -25.42
N LYS A 238 44.27 48.97 -25.44
CA LYS A 238 44.96 48.13 -24.45
C LYS A 238 45.17 48.90 -23.14
N ILE A 239 45.01 48.23 -22.02
CA ILE A 239 45.81 48.46 -20.82
C ILE A 239 46.01 47.14 -20.08
N SER A 240 47.22 46.85 -19.79
CA SER A 240 47.82 45.73 -19.09
C SER A 240 47.75 45.91 -17.55
N ALA A 241 47.79 44.84 -16.80
CA ALA A 241 48.78 44.51 -15.77
C ALA A 241 48.21 43.58 -14.72
N LYS A 242 48.87 42.71 -14.55
CA LYS A 242 49.55 41.68 -13.75
C LYS A 242 49.14 41.51 -12.27
N PRO A 243 49.54 40.40 -11.64
CA PRO A 243 48.83 39.65 -10.62
C PRO A 243 49.44 39.87 -9.22
N VAL A 244 48.73 39.43 -8.16
CA VAL A 244 49.32 39.14 -6.84
C VAL A 244 48.59 37.96 -6.18
N THR A 245 49.41 37.01 -5.85
CA THR A 245 49.31 35.88 -4.91
C THR A 245 48.81 36.23 -3.52
N ARG A 246 47.99 35.39 -2.96
CA ARG A 246 48.25 34.57 -1.76
C ARG A 246 47.09 33.61 -1.54
#